data_b19c76e18536fa388c28db137620580b
#
_entry.id   b19c76e18536fa388c28db137620580b
#
_cell.length_a   1.000
_cell.length_b   1.000
_cell.length_c   1.000
_cell.angle_alpha   90.00
_cell.angle_beta   90.00
_cell.angle_gamma   90.00
#
_symmetry.space_group_name_H-M   'P 1'
#
loop_
_entity.id
_entity.type
_entity.pdbx_description
1 polymer ?
#
loop_
_entity_poly.entity_id
_entity_poly.type
_entity_poly.pdbx_seq_one_letter_code
_entity_poly.pdbx_strand_id
1 'polypeptide(L)'
;TAFKMEAGQAGHFADVLATASSKSNTNVGLMGETFKYVAPVAGALGYNCEDTAVAIGLMANAGIKGSQAGTALRSMLSRLAKPTDEVQKAMTDLGISLTDSSGKMKPLNQVIQDMRRSFKNLSKDQQAQYAATIAGQEGMSGLLAIVGASDKDFNTLTKAINKADGASERMAKTMNNNFKGQ
;
A
#
# COMPACT_ATOMS: atom_id res chain seq x y z
N THR A 1 5.21 17.72 5.55
CA THR A 1 4.40 16.68 4.89
C THR A 1 4.45 15.37 5.69
N ALA A 2 3.41 14.53 5.62
CA ALA A 2 3.31 13.28 6.39
C ALA A 2 4.48 12.32 6.12
N PHE A 3 4.99 12.28 4.89
CA PHE A 3 6.16 11.46 4.50
C PHE A 3 7.51 12.20 4.68
N LYS A 4 7.54 13.31 5.41
CA LYS A 4 8.75 14.14 5.57
C LYS A 4 9.36 14.61 4.25
N MET A 5 8.57 14.62 3.17
CA MET A 5 8.98 15.10 1.86
C MET A 5 9.17 16.62 1.88
N GLU A 6 10.25 17.10 1.29
CA GLU A 6 10.50 18.52 1.08
C GLU A 6 9.56 19.10 0.01
N ALA A 7 9.42 20.43 -0.04
CA ALA A 7 8.56 21.09 -1.02
C ALA A 7 8.95 20.74 -2.47
N GLY A 8 10.24 20.52 -2.74
CA GLY A 8 10.75 20.11 -4.06
C GLY A 8 10.37 18.68 -4.48
N GLN A 9 9.85 17.86 -3.57
CA GLN A 9 9.45 16.48 -3.87
C GLN A 9 7.95 16.33 -4.19
N ALA A 10 7.20 17.43 -4.25
CA ALA A 10 5.79 17.39 -4.62
C ALA A 10 5.56 16.84 -6.03
N GLY A 11 6.47 17.13 -6.97
CA GLY A 11 6.47 16.55 -8.31
C GLY A 11 6.62 15.03 -8.31
N HIS A 12 7.56 14.53 -7.53
CA HIS A 12 7.75 13.09 -7.38
C HIS A 12 6.51 12.39 -6.80
N PHE A 13 5.87 12.96 -5.79
CA PHE A 13 4.62 12.41 -5.24
C PHE A 13 3.50 12.37 -6.30
N ALA A 14 3.36 13.44 -7.10
CA ALA A 14 2.40 13.47 -8.21
C ALA A 14 2.70 12.38 -9.24
N ASP A 15 3.97 12.12 -9.54
CA ASP A 15 4.39 11.05 -10.44
C ASP A 15 4.06 9.66 -9.90
N VAL A 16 4.26 9.43 -8.60
CA VAL A 16 3.86 8.20 -7.91
C VAL A 16 2.35 7.98 -8.00
N LEU A 17 1.53 9.01 -7.73
CA LEU A 17 0.07 8.93 -7.84
C LEU A 17 -0.38 8.63 -9.28
N ALA A 18 0.19 9.31 -10.27
CA ALA A 18 -0.12 9.11 -11.67
C ALA A 18 0.22 7.69 -12.12
N THR A 19 1.42 7.20 -11.78
CA THR A 19 1.87 5.86 -12.12
C THR A 19 1.00 4.79 -11.47
N ALA A 20 0.78 4.87 -10.16
CA ALA A 20 -0.04 3.91 -9.44
C ALA A 20 -1.46 3.86 -10.00
N SER A 21 -2.04 5.02 -10.31
CA SER A 21 -3.38 5.11 -10.93
C SER A 21 -3.44 4.48 -12.32
N SER A 22 -2.38 4.61 -13.13
CA SER A 22 -2.32 4.04 -14.47
C SER A 22 -2.09 2.52 -14.50
N LYS A 23 -1.59 1.95 -13.41
CA LYS A 23 -1.22 0.52 -13.27
C LYS A 23 -2.14 -0.27 -12.35
N SER A 24 -3.17 0.36 -11.80
CA SER A 24 -4.17 -0.27 -10.95
C SER A 24 -5.58 0.24 -11.28
N ASN A 25 -6.58 -0.47 -10.78
CA ASN A 25 -7.99 -0.15 -11.05
C ASN A 25 -8.46 1.03 -10.18
N THR A 26 -7.89 2.22 -10.38
CA THR A 26 -8.25 3.44 -9.63
C THR A 26 -7.95 4.68 -10.48
N ASN A 27 -8.05 5.87 -9.86
CA ASN A 27 -7.66 7.15 -10.45
C ASN A 27 -6.89 8.01 -9.45
N VAL A 28 -6.29 9.10 -9.92
CA VAL A 28 -5.46 10.00 -9.10
C VAL A 28 -6.25 10.58 -7.92
N GLY A 29 -7.52 10.93 -8.11
CA GLY A 29 -8.38 11.48 -7.05
C GLY A 29 -8.60 10.47 -5.92
N LEU A 30 -8.98 9.25 -6.24
CA LEU A 30 -9.16 8.17 -5.26
C LEU A 30 -7.84 7.77 -4.59
N MET A 31 -6.72 7.76 -5.31
CA MET A 31 -5.39 7.56 -4.72
C MET A 31 -5.08 8.66 -3.71
N GLY A 32 -5.28 9.91 -4.07
CA GLY A 32 -5.07 11.06 -3.18
C GLY A 32 -5.96 11.01 -1.94
N GLU A 33 -7.22 10.60 -2.10
CA GLU A 33 -8.14 10.38 -0.97
C GLU A 33 -7.60 9.29 -0.02
N THR A 34 -7.18 8.14 -0.56
CA THR A 34 -6.58 7.07 0.26
C THR A 34 -5.37 7.57 1.04
N PHE A 35 -4.48 8.33 0.41
CA PHE A 35 -3.30 8.89 1.05
C PHE A 35 -3.63 9.85 2.21
N LYS A 36 -4.72 10.59 2.15
CA LYS A 36 -5.16 11.46 3.29
C LYS A 36 -5.32 10.67 4.59
N TYR A 37 -5.79 9.44 4.50
CA TYR A 37 -6.02 8.58 5.66
C TYR A 37 -4.75 7.85 6.14
N VAL A 38 -3.92 7.39 5.21
CA VAL A 38 -2.80 6.49 5.56
C VAL A 38 -1.48 7.22 5.75
N ALA A 39 -1.26 8.33 5.06
CA ALA A 39 0.03 9.03 5.06
C ALA A 39 0.55 9.44 6.45
N PRO A 40 -0.29 9.91 7.40
CA PRO A 40 0.20 10.23 8.74
C PRO A 40 0.81 9.04 9.46
N VAL A 41 0.19 7.86 9.36
CA VAL A 41 0.68 6.63 10.02
C VAL A 41 1.87 6.06 9.27
N ALA A 42 1.79 5.92 7.95
CA ALA A 42 2.89 5.42 7.14
C ALA A 42 4.15 6.27 7.29
N GLY A 43 4.01 7.59 7.25
CA GLY A 43 5.11 8.53 7.45
C GLY A 43 5.69 8.51 8.86
N ALA A 44 4.86 8.34 9.90
CA ALA A 44 5.32 8.20 11.28
C ALA A 44 6.13 6.90 11.48
N LEU A 45 5.80 5.83 10.74
CA LEU A 45 6.55 4.57 10.74
C LEU A 45 7.81 4.60 9.84
N GLY A 46 8.04 5.70 9.14
CA GLY A 46 9.20 5.87 8.25
C GLY A 46 9.05 5.18 6.89
N TYR A 47 7.83 4.77 6.52
CA TYR A 47 7.55 4.23 5.20
C TYR A 47 7.51 5.35 4.13
N ASN A 48 7.92 5.02 2.92
CA ASN A 48 7.90 5.95 1.78
C ASN A 48 6.55 5.95 1.06
N CYS A 49 6.33 6.92 0.19
CA CYS A 49 5.10 7.03 -0.57
C CYS A 49 4.99 5.97 -1.67
N GLU A 50 6.10 5.50 -2.21
CA GLU A 50 6.17 4.50 -3.27
C GLU A 50 5.62 3.15 -2.78
N ASP A 51 6.16 2.63 -1.70
CA ASP A 51 5.71 1.36 -1.12
C ASP A 51 4.24 1.45 -0.64
N THR A 52 3.86 2.61 -0.09
CA THR A 52 2.47 2.88 0.30
C THR A 52 1.55 2.86 -0.92
N ALA A 53 1.97 3.45 -2.05
CA ALA A 53 1.21 3.43 -3.30
C ALA A 53 1.07 2.02 -3.88
N VAL A 54 2.08 1.15 -3.74
CA VAL A 54 1.97 -0.27 -4.12
C VAL A 54 0.84 -0.95 -3.34
N ALA A 55 0.83 -0.82 -2.01
CA ALA A 55 -0.22 -1.41 -1.17
C ALA A 55 -1.62 -0.91 -1.56
N ILE A 56 -1.76 0.40 -1.81
CA ILE A 56 -3.03 1.01 -2.24
C ILE A 56 -3.45 0.48 -3.62
N GLY A 57 -2.52 0.35 -4.56
CA GLY A 57 -2.79 -0.19 -5.89
C GLY A 57 -3.25 -1.63 -5.87
N LEU A 58 -2.67 -2.48 -5.01
CA LEU A 58 -3.11 -3.86 -4.82
C LEU A 58 -4.55 -3.93 -4.28
N MET A 59 -4.89 -3.10 -3.30
CA MET A 59 -6.27 -3.00 -2.79
C MET A 59 -7.23 -2.50 -3.87
N ALA A 60 -6.82 -1.52 -4.67
CA ALA A 60 -7.63 -0.96 -5.75
C ALA A 60 -7.97 -2.00 -6.82
N ASN A 61 -7.04 -2.90 -7.15
CA ASN A 61 -7.27 -4.01 -8.08
C ASN A 61 -8.34 -4.98 -7.56
N ALA A 62 -8.49 -5.10 -6.25
CA ALA A 62 -9.56 -5.86 -5.60
C ALA A 62 -10.85 -5.06 -5.35
N GLY A 63 -10.95 -3.82 -5.86
CA GLY A 63 -12.12 -2.97 -5.72
C GLY A 63 -12.15 -2.09 -4.47
N ILE A 64 -11.13 -2.14 -3.60
CA ILE A 64 -11.06 -1.35 -2.36
C ILE A 64 -10.30 -0.05 -2.65
N LYS A 65 -10.99 1.10 -2.60
CA LYS A 65 -10.49 2.40 -3.08
C LYS A 65 -10.86 3.54 -2.14
N GLY A 66 -10.24 4.70 -2.34
CA GLY A 66 -10.58 5.95 -1.65
C GLY A 66 -10.46 5.83 -0.13
N SER A 67 -11.43 6.36 0.59
CA SER A 67 -11.45 6.36 2.07
C SER A 67 -11.47 4.93 2.67
N GLN A 68 -12.14 3.98 2.00
CA GLN A 68 -12.17 2.59 2.45
C GLN A 68 -10.77 1.98 2.45
N ALA A 69 -10.02 2.13 1.37
CA ALA A 69 -8.63 1.66 1.30
C ALA A 69 -7.73 2.36 2.33
N GLY A 70 -7.92 3.67 2.49
CA GLY A 70 -7.17 4.46 3.46
C GLY A 70 -7.42 4.02 4.90
N THR A 71 -8.68 3.78 5.26
CA THR A 71 -9.07 3.28 6.58
C THR A 71 -8.50 1.87 6.83
N ALA A 72 -8.63 0.98 5.86
CA ALA A 72 -8.13 -0.39 5.95
C ALA A 72 -6.60 -0.42 6.15
N LEU A 73 -5.85 0.29 5.33
CA LEU A 73 -4.39 0.32 5.42
C LEU A 73 -3.90 1.01 6.70
N ARG A 74 -4.54 2.11 7.09
CA ARG A 74 -4.25 2.79 8.36
C ARG A 74 -4.48 1.87 9.56
N SER A 75 -5.61 1.15 9.60
CA SER A 75 -5.92 0.20 10.66
C SER A 75 -4.86 -0.89 10.76
N MET A 76 -4.52 -1.51 9.63
CA MET A 76 -3.48 -2.54 9.56
C MET A 76 -2.13 -2.03 10.08
N LEU A 77 -1.63 -0.91 9.57
CA LEU A 77 -0.33 -0.36 9.97
C LEU A 77 -0.30 0.03 11.45
N SER A 78 -1.38 0.61 11.97
CA SER A 78 -1.46 1.00 13.38
C SER A 78 -1.43 -0.22 14.30
N ARG A 79 -2.11 -1.30 13.95
CA ARG A 79 -2.14 -2.54 14.74
C ARG A 79 -0.82 -3.29 14.69
N LEU A 80 -0.15 -3.30 13.54
CA LEU A 80 1.19 -3.88 13.41
C LEU A 80 2.24 -3.09 14.20
N ALA A 81 2.12 -1.77 14.24
CA ALA A 81 3.07 -0.89 14.95
C ALA A 81 2.91 -0.94 16.48
N LYS A 82 1.69 -1.13 16.95
CA LYS A 82 1.35 -1.27 18.37
C LYS A 82 0.44 -2.48 18.57
N PRO A 83 1.00 -3.70 18.48
CA PRO A 83 0.21 -4.91 18.52
C PRO A 83 -0.35 -5.17 19.92
N THR A 84 -1.58 -5.68 19.99
CA THR A 84 -2.09 -6.37 21.18
C THR A 84 -1.42 -7.74 21.29
N ASP A 85 -1.56 -8.42 22.43
CA ASP A 85 -1.00 -9.76 22.61
C ASP A 85 -1.47 -10.75 21.52
N GLU A 86 -2.73 -10.67 21.11
CA GLU A 86 -3.28 -11.49 20.02
C GLU A 86 -2.63 -11.18 18.67
N VAL A 87 -2.44 -9.90 18.35
CA VAL A 87 -1.77 -9.48 17.12
C VAL A 87 -0.30 -9.89 17.14
N GLN A 88 0.37 -9.70 18.28
CA GLN A 88 1.78 -10.11 18.47
C GLN A 88 1.94 -11.62 18.29
N LYS A 89 1.01 -12.41 18.87
CA LYS A 89 0.99 -13.86 18.68
C LYS A 89 0.80 -14.22 17.20
N ALA A 90 -0.15 -13.63 16.52
CA ALA A 90 -0.40 -13.86 15.10
C ALA A 90 0.83 -13.51 14.23
N MET A 91 1.50 -12.40 14.52
CA MET A 91 2.75 -12.01 13.83
C MET A 91 3.83 -13.05 14.05
N THR A 92 3.99 -13.53 15.28
CA THR A 92 4.99 -14.57 15.63
C THR A 92 4.68 -15.88 14.93
N ASP A 93 3.43 -16.34 14.97
CA ASP A 93 3.00 -17.59 14.32
C ASP A 93 3.25 -17.56 12.80
N LEU A 94 3.13 -16.39 12.18
CA LEU A 94 3.32 -16.20 10.73
C LEU A 94 4.74 -15.78 10.35
N GLY A 95 5.64 -15.56 11.31
CA GLY A 95 6.98 -15.06 11.05
C GLY A 95 7.03 -13.65 10.50
N ILE A 96 6.04 -12.80 10.82
CA ILE A 96 5.95 -11.40 10.39
C ILE A 96 6.63 -10.50 11.42
N SER A 97 7.54 -9.65 10.96
CA SER A 97 8.17 -8.61 11.78
C SER A 97 8.30 -7.32 10.99
N LEU A 98 8.05 -6.18 11.63
CA LEU A 98 8.29 -4.86 11.06
C LEU A 98 9.77 -4.47 11.06
N THR A 99 10.59 -5.15 11.85
CA THR A 99 12.02 -4.88 11.97
C THR A 99 12.85 -6.05 11.48
N ASP A 100 14.05 -5.77 11.03
CA ASP A 100 15.07 -6.76 10.73
C ASP A 100 15.79 -7.24 12.01
N SER A 101 16.77 -8.14 11.85
CA SER A 101 17.55 -8.69 12.96
C SER A 101 18.38 -7.65 13.72
N SER A 102 18.62 -6.47 13.13
CA SER A 102 19.32 -5.35 13.78
C SER A 102 18.36 -4.39 14.51
N GLY A 103 17.06 -4.62 14.46
CA GLY A 103 16.02 -3.75 15.03
C GLY A 103 15.64 -2.57 14.13
N LYS A 104 16.17 -2.50 12.89
CA LYS A 104 15.82 -1.46 11.93
C LYS A 104 14.49 -1.78 11.25
N MET A 105 13.65 -0.77 11.05
CA MET A 105 12.40 -0.91 10.29
C MET A 105 12.67 -1.42 8.88
N LYS A 106 11.97 -2.49 8.50
CA LYS A 106 11.96 -2.98 7.12
C LYS A 106 11.18 -2.02 6.22
N PRO A 107 11.53 -1.91 4.92
CA PRO A 107 10.66 -1.24 3.95
C PRO A 107 9.27 -1.87 3.93
N LEU A 108 8.22 -1.08 3.67
CA LEU A 108 6.84 -1.59 3.67
C LEU A 108 6.65 -2.70 2.63
N ASN A 109 7.26 -2.59 1.46
CA ASN A 109 7.20 -3.65 0.44
C ASN A 109 7.80 -4.97 0.94
N GLN A 110 8.84 -4.94 1.78
CA GLN A 110 9.40 -6.15 2.39
C GLN A 110 8.41 -6.77 3.37
N VAL A 111 7.77 -5.97 4.21
CA VAL A 111 6.72 -6.43 5.15
C VAL A 111 5.54 -7.04 4.38
N ILE A 112 5.10 -6.39 3.30
CA ILE A 112 4.05 -6.91 2.42
C ILE A 112 4.45 -8.26 1.81
N GLN A 113 5.67 -8.40 1.32
CA GLN A 113 6.16 -9.68 0.77
C GLN A 113 6.22 -10.77 1.82
N ASP A 114 6.66 -10.45 3.04
CA ASP A 114 6.70 -11.40 4.16
C ASP A 114 5.27 -11.88 4.48
N MET A 115 4.30 -10.99 4.58
CA MET A 115 2.89 -11.33 4.78
C MET A 115 2.34 -12.19 3.63
N ARG A 116 2.59 -11.81 2.38
CA ARG A 116 2.14 -12.56 1.20
C ARG A 116 2.67 -14.00 1.22
N ARG A 117 3.96 -14.20 1.55
CA ARG A 117 4.56 -15.54 1.66
C ARG A 117 3.92 -16.37 2.76
N SER A 118 3.75 -15.78 3.95
CA SER A 118 3.16 -16.47 5.10
C SER A 118 1.72 -16.91 4.84
N PHE A 119 0.93 -16.07 4.17
CA PHE A 119 -0.48 -16.38 3.87
C PHE A 119 -0.67 -17.43 2.75
N LYS A 120 0.33 -17.64 1.87
CA LYS A 120 0.21 -18.63 0.77
C LYS A 120 -0.07 -20.07 1.24
N ASN A 121 0.43 -20.43 2.41
CA ASN A 121 0.32 -21.78 2.95
C ASN A 121 -0.89 -21.96 3.90
N LEU A 122 -1.69 -20.93 4.09
CA LEU A 122 -2.85 -20.96 4.97
C LEU A 122 -4.11 -21.38 4.20
N SER A 123 -5.01 -22.12 4.89
CA SER A 123 -6.38 -22.32 4.39
C SER A 123 -7.14 -20.99 4.32
N LYS A 124 -8.25 -20.96 3.59
CA LYS A 124 -9.07 -19.74 3.48
C LYS A 124 -9.59 -19.27 4.83
N ASP A 125 -9.98 -20.19 5.71
CA ASP A 125 -10.42 -19.88 7.08
C ASP A 125 -9.28 -19.28 7.89
N GLN A 126 -8.08 -19.86 7.84
CA GLN A 126 -6.91 -19.33 8.51
C GLN A 126 -6.52 -17.94 7.98
N GLN A 127 -6.56 -17.73 6.65
CA GLN A 127 -6.32 -16.42 6.04
C GLN A 127 -7.30 -15.38 6.60
N ALA A 128 -8.60 -15.71 6.67
CA ALA A 128 -9.61 -14.80 7.20
C ALA A 128 -9.38 -14.50 8.69
N GLN A 129 -9.10 -15.50 9.51
CA GLN A 129 -8.82 -15.34 10.94
C GLN A 129 -7.60 -14.46 11.21
N TYR A 130 -6.46 -14.78 10.56
CA TYR A 130 -5.26 -13.98 10.73
C TYR A 130 -5.42 -12.56 10.18
N ALA A 131 -6.10 -12.38 9.05
CA ALA A 131 -6.36 -11.05 8.51
C ALA A 131 -7.24 -10.21 9.44
N ALA A 132 -8.29 -10.78 10.02
CA ALA A 132 -9.14 -10.11 11.01
C ALA A 132 -8.35 -9.76 12.29
N THR A 133 -7.50 -10.67 12.75
CA THR A 133 -6.65 -10.43 13.94
C THR A 133 -5.62 -9.33 13.68
N ILE A 134 -4.87 -9.41 12.59
CA ILE A 134 -3.78 -8.48 12.29
C ILE A 134 -4.30 -7.10 11.89
N ALA A 135 -5.26 -7.04 10.99
CA ALA A 135 -5.73 -5.79 10.41
C ALA A 135 -6.98 -5.21 11.09
N GLY A 136 -7.65 -5.98 11.95
CA GLY A 136 -8.95 -5.64 12.50
C GLY A 136 -10.07 -5.78 11.46
N GLN A 137 -11.33 -5.65 11.88
CA GLN A 137 -12.50 -5.79 11.00
C GLN A 137 -12.46 -4.78 9.84
N GLU A 138 -12.04 -3.55 10.12
CA GLU A 138 -11.94 -2.49 9.10
C GLU A 138 -10.82 -2.74 8.09
N GLY A 139 -9.75 -3.41 8.49
CA GLY A 139 -8.58 -3.68 7.66
C GLY A 139 -8.56 -5.05 7.01
N MET A 140 -9.42 -5.98 7.45
CA MET A 140 -9.42 -7.38 7.02
C MET A 140 -9.48 -7.55 5.51
N SER A 141 -10.43 -6.89 4.85
CA SER A 141 -10.60 -6.99 3.39
C SER A 141 -9.40 -6.42 2.64
N GLY A 142 -8.83 -5.31 3.14
CA GLY A 142 -7.63 -4.70 2.57
C GLY A 142 -6.41 -5.61 2.68
N LEU A 143 -6.19 -6.25 3.83
CA LEU A 143 -5.09 -7.19 4.00
C LEU A 143 -5.28 -8.43 3.12
N LEU A 144 -6.48 -9.00 3.04
CA LEU A 144 -6.77 -10.13 2.15
C LEU A 144 -6.54 -9.76 0.67
N ALA A 145 -6.87 -8.55 0.25
CA ALA A 145 -6.57 -8.05 -1.09
C ALA A 145 -5.06 -7.98 -1.36
N ILE A 146 -4.28 -7.49 -0.41
CA ILE A 146 -2.82 -7.38 -0.51
C ILE A 146 -2.15 -8.77 -0.57
N VAL A 147 -2.50 -9.66 0.35
CA VAL A 147 -1.89 -11.00 0.40
C VAL A 147 -2.38 -11.93 -0.71
N GLY A 148 -3.59 -11.71 -1.21
CA GLY A 148 -4.20 -12.47 -2.31
C GLY A 148 -3.82 -11.98 -3.70
N ALA A 149 -3.19 -10.83 -3.83
CA ALA A 149 -2.76 -10.28 -5.12
C ALA A 149 -1.72 -11.17 -5.80
N SER A 150 -1.74 -11.22 -7.14
CA SER A 150 -0.77 -12.02 -7.90
C SER A 150 0.65 -11.46 -7.76
N ASP A 151 1.65 -12.32 -7.91
CA ASP A 151 3.05 -11.88 -7.97
C ASP A 151 3.29 -10.96 -9.17
N LYS A 152 2.54 -11.16 -10.27
CA LYS A 152 2.57 -10.28 -11.45
C LYS A 152 2.11 -8.87 -11.09
N ASP A 153 0.99 -8.72 -10.39
CA ASP A 153 0.45 -7.40 -10.02
C ASP A 153 1.38 -6.67 -9.05
N PHE A 154 1.86 -7.38 -8.03
CA PHE A 154 2.83 -6.82 -7.09
C PHE A 154 4.10 -6.34 -7.80
N ASN A 155 4.69 -7.17 -8.64
CA ASN A 155 5.92 -6.84 -9.37
C ASN A 155 5.70 -5.72 -10.39
N THR A 156 4.58 -5.73 -11.09
CA THR A 156 4.24 -4.68 -12.08
C THR A 156 4.10 -3.32 -11.41
N LEU A 157 3.33 -3.25 -10.32
CA LEU A 157 3.16 -2.02 -9.54
C LEU A 157 4.48 -1.53 -8.96
N THR A 158 5.23 -2.40 -8.31
CA THR A 158 6.52 -2.04 -7.68
C THR A 158 7.52 -1.50 -8.71
N LYS A 159 7.69 -2.19 -9.83
CA LYS A 159 8.61 -1.76 -10.89
C LYS A 159 8.20 -0.44 -11.54
N ALA A 160 6.90 -0.26 -11.79
CA ALA A 160 6.38 0.95 -12.42
C ALA A 160 6.53 2.16 -11.48
N ILE A 161 6.14 2.01 -10.21
CA ILE A 161 6.18 3.09 -9.22
C ILE A 161 7.62 3.50 -8.90
N ASN A 162 8.57 2.56 -8.84
CA ASN A 162 9.99 2.88 -8.65
C ASN A 162 10.62 3.64 -9.85
N LYS A 163 9.93 3.71 -10.97
CA LYS A 163 10.34 4.46 -12.18
C LYS A 163 9.32 5.55 -12.54
N ALA A 164 8.65 6.12 -11.53
CA ALA A 164 7.51 7.01 -11.75
C ALA A 164 7.88 8.41 -12.26
N ASP A 165 9.13 8.85 -12.13
CA ASP A 165 9.55 10.21 -12.44
C ASP A 165 9.09 10.66 -13.83
N GLY A 166 8.49 11.83 -13.91
CA GLY A 166 7.92 12.42 -15.12
C GLY A 166 6.56 11.86 -15.55
N ALA A 167 5.95 10.94 -14.79
CA ALA A 167 4.69 10.31 -15.16
C ALA A 167 3.51 11.29 -15.20
N SER A 168 3.44 12.21 -14.25
CA SER A 168 2.39 13.22 -14.16
C SER A 168 2.40 14.16 -15.38
N GLU A 169 3.58 14.58 -15.81
CA GLU A 169 3.74 15.42 -17.00
C GLU A 169 3.32 14.69 -18.27
N ARG A 170 3.75 13.43 -18.42
CA ARG A 170 3.33 12.60 -19.57
C ARG A 170 1.82 12.40 -19.61
N MET A 171 1.19 12.16 -18.47
CA MET A 171 -0.26 12.02 -18.36
C MET A 171 -0.99 13.31 -18.76
N ALA A 172 -0.53 14.46 -18.27
CA ALA A 172 -1.11 15.77 -18.61
C ALA A 172 -0.98 16.05 -20.12
N LYS A 173 0.16 15.77 -20.74
CA LYS A 173 0.35 15.92 -22.19
C LYS A 173 -0.61 15.04 -22.99
N THR A 174 -0.79 13.79 -22.58
CA THR A 174 -1.71 12.86 -23.25
C THR A 174 -3.17 13.36 -23.16
N MET A 175 -3.59 13.82 -21.99
CA MET A 175 -4.92 14.37 -21.79
C MET A 175 -5.17 15.60 -22.67
N ASN A 176 -4.20 16.55 -22.67
CA ASN A 176 -4.31 17.77 -23.48
C ASN A 176 -4.35 17.47 -25.01
N ASN A 177 -3.61 16.47 -25.47
CA ASN A 177 -3.63 16.08 -26.87
C ASN A 177 -4.96 15.43 -27.26
N ASN A 178 -5.57 14.65 -26.36
CA ASN A 178 -6.90 14.06 -26.59
C ASN A 178 -8.00 15.13 -26.66
N PHE A 179 -7.92 16.19 -25.87
CA PHE A 179 -8.86 17.32 -25.93
C PHE A 179 -8.71 18.20 -27.18
N LYS A 180 -7.51 18.26 -27.77
CA LYS A 180 -7.27 19.04 -29.01
C LYS A 180 -7.58 18.23 -30.27
N GLY A 181 -7.77 16.94 -30.15
CA GLY A 181 -8.10 16.04 -31.28
C GLY A 181 -9.60 15.78 -31.45
N GLN A 182 -10.45 16.39 -30.63
CA GLN A 182 -11.90 16.45 -30.78
C GLN A 182 -12.35 17.83 -31.29
#